data_118b8847f4edfde250963560c9048aea
#
_entry.id   118b8847f4edfde250963560c9048aea
#
_cell.length_a   1.000
_cell.length_b   1.000
_cell.length_c   1.000
_cell.angle_alpha   90.00
_cell.angle_beta   90.00
_cell.angle_gamma   90.00
#
_symmetry.space_group_name_H-M   'P 1'
#
loop_
_entity.id
_entity.type
_entity.pdbx_description
1 polymer ?
#
loop_
_entity_poly.entity_id
_entity_poly.type
_entity_poly.pdbx_seq_one_letter_code
_entity_poly.pdbx_strand_id
1 'polypeptide(L)'
;TGEWVNRGGLLTVPEGAIGLRQSDALFQHTVRLHEKIEALPQGEVRAIGVSTRPRAVEGSYMPCFLAGESVARSAAHLLSVPLFTVSHQQGHIAAAALSAGKLDLLDGEFLAWHLSGGTSELLHVKCGADGLPDCTCIGGTTDLAAGQLLDRAGNLLGLPFPSGGALDALALTAEPEKGFKPKV
;
A
#
# COMPACT_ATOMS: atom_id res chain seq x y z
N THR A 1 9.09 -21.03 4.36
CA THR A 1 8.61 -20.30 5.57
C THR A 1 9.81 -19.58 6.16
N GLY A 2 9.89 -18.29 6.00
CA GLY A 2 10.95 -17.44 6.52
C GLY A 2 10.45 -16.54 7.64
N GLU A 3 11.37 -15.99 8.41
CA GLU A 3 11.07 -14.91 9.36
C GLU A 3 10.82 -13.61 8.60
N TRP A 4 9.85 -12.83 9.09
CA TRP A 4 9.49 -11.53 8.54
C TRP A 4 10.04 -10.43 9.42
N VAL A 5 10.74 -9.48 8.82
CA VAL A 5 11.15 -8.26 9.48
C VAL A 5 10.53 -7.07 8.74
N ASN A 6 9.68 -6.31 9.45
CA ASN A 6 9.08 -5.09 8.92
C ASN A 6 9.70 -3.85 9.61
N ARG A 7 10.21 -2.91 8.85
CA ARG A 7 10.76 -1.63 9.30
C ARG A 7 10.02 -0.49 8.62
N GLY A 8 8.75 -0.35 8.95
CA GLY A 8 7.87 0.71 8.45
C GLY A 8 7.96 2.00 9.28
N GLY A 9 7.30 3.03 8.79
CA GLY A 9 7.11 4.30 9.50
C GLY A 9 6.22 5.23 8.67
N LEU A 10 5.41 6.04 9.34
CA LEU A 10 4.59 7.05 8.69
C LEU A 10 5.44 8.27 8.34
N LEU A 11 5.14 8.89 7.20
CA LEU A 11 5.66 10.19 6.84
C LEU A 11 5.01 11.25 7.74
N THR A 12 5.76 12.30 8.06
CA THR A 12 5.25 13.40 8.88
C THR A 12 4.35 14.29 8.02
N VAL A 13 3.09 14.40 8.42
CA VAL A 13 2.11 15.32 7.81
C VAL A 13 2.06 16.57 8.69
N PRO A 14 2.17 17.79 8.11
CA PRO A 14 2.04 19.03 8.89
C PRO A 14 0.68 19.10 9.61
N GLU A 15 0.67 19.75 10.77
CA GLU A 15 -0.56 19.93 11.53
C GLU A 15 -1.62 20.68 10.70
N GLY A 16 -2.84 20.17 10.69
CA GLY A 16 -3.95 20.70 9.89
C GLY A 16 -3.95 20.31 8.42
N ALA A 17 -2.94 19.61 7.92
CA ALA A 17 -2.92 19.09 6.55
C ALA A 17 -3.56 17.69 6.48
N ILE A 18 -4.28 17.41 5.39
CA ILE A 18 -4.95 16.13 5.13
C ILE A 18 -4.12 15.21 4.22
N GLY A 19 -2.84 15.52 4.01
CA GLY A 19 -1.92 14.75 3.18
C GLY A 19 -0.61 15.47 2.92
N LEU A 20 0.27 14.85 2.13
CA LEU A 20 1.57 15.38 1.73
C LEU A 20 1.61 15.70 0.24
N ARG A 21 2.33 16.77 -0.14
CA ARG A 21 2.73 16.98 -1.51
C ARG A 21 3.70 15.87 -1.94
N GLN A 22 3.70 15.54 -3.21
CA GLN A 22 4.60 14.50 -3.74
C GLN A 22 6.09 14.83 -3.56
N SER A 23 6.46 16.12 -3.66
CA SER A 23 7.81 16.59 -3.38
C SER A 23 8.23 16.35 -1.93
N ASP A 24 7.32 16.61 -0.99
CA ASP A 24 7.59 16.45 0.44
C ASP A 24 7.68 14.95 0.81
N ALA A 25 6.83 14.12 0.18
CA ALA A 25 6.91 12.68 0.31
C ALA A 25 8.24 12.14 -0.22
N LEU A 26 8.66 12.55 -1.44
CA LEU A 26 9.95 12.18 -2.01
C LEU A 26 11.11 12.60 -1.12
N PHE A 27 11.09 13.85 -0.62
CA PHE A 27 12.13 14.36 0.28
C PHE A 27 12.22 13.51 1.57
N GLN A 28 11.09 13.24 2.23
CA GLN A 28 11.07 12.45 3.46
C GLN A 28 11.53 11.01 3.22
N HIS A 29 11.17 10.39 2.08
CA HIS A 29 11.69 9.08 1.70
C HIS A 29 13.21 9.13 1.51
N THR A 30 13.73 10.11 0.79
CA THR A 30 15.17 10.26 0.53
C THR A 30 15.96 10.40 1.83
N VAL A 31 15.45 11.19 2.78
CA VAL A 31 16.12 11.43 4.07
C VAL A 31 16.07 10.23 5.00
N ARG A 32 14.98 9.44 4.98
CA ARG A 32 14.72 8.40 5.99
C ARG A 32 14.96 6.97 5.54
N LEU A 33 15.11 6.72 4.23
CA LEU A 33 15.18 5.35 3.71
C LEU A 33 16.40 4.58 4.24
N HIS A 34 17.55 5.25 4.36
CA HIS A 34 18.75 4.63 4.90
C HIS A 34 18.56 4.13 6.33
N GLU A 35 17.88 4.88 7.20
CA GLU A 35 17.58 4.46 8.59
C GLU A 35 16.78 3.15 8.64
N LYS A 36 15.87 2.96 7.67
CA LYS A 36 15.06 1.74 7.58
C LYS A 36 15.89 0.54 7.12
N ILE A 37 16.81 0.79 6.21
CA ILE A 37 17.74 -0.25 5.70
C ILE A 37 18.75 -0.65 6.79
N GLU A 38 19.32 0.32 7.49
CA GLU A 38 20.26 0.07 8.61
C GLU A 38 19.61 -0.71 9.77
N ALA A 39 18.30 -0.55 9.96
CA ALA A 39 17.54 -1.29 10.97
C ALA A 39 17.18 -2.72 10.57
N LEU A 40 17.51 -3.18 9.35
CA LEU A 40 17.34 -4.57 8.94
C LEU A 40 18.42 -5.46 9.56
N PRO A 41 18.11 -6.73 9.83
CA PRO A 41 19.13 -7.69 10.25
C PRO A 41 20.25 -7.81 9.22
N GLN A 42 21.49 -7.92 9.69
CA GLN A 42 22.61 -8.20 8.82
C GLN A 42 22.53 -9.64 8.28
N GLY A 43 22.87 -9.82 7.02
CA GLY A 43 22.82 -11.12 6.38
C GLY A 43 23.18 -11.05 4.89
N GLU A 44 23.19 -12.21 4.25
CA GLU A 44 23.38 -12.31 2.81
C GLU A 44 22.13 -11.81 2.08
N VAL A 45 22.28 -10.78 1.24
CA VAL A 45 21.21 -10.32 0.36
C VAL A 45 21.21 -11.16 -0.91
N ARG A 46 20.12 -11.84 -1.21
CA ARG A 46 19.98 -12.69 -2.39
C ARG A 46 19.19 -12.09 -3.53
N ALA A 47 18.33 -11.14 -3.21
CA ALA A 47 17.52 -10.41 -4.19
C ALA A 47 17.00 -9.11 -3.57
N ILE A 48 16.67 -8.15 -4.41
CA ILE A 48 16.03 -6.90 -4.02
C ILE A 48 14.72 -6.75 -4.81
N GLY A 49 13.64 -6.41 -4.10
CA GLY A 49 12.35 -6.05 -4.70
C GLY A 49 12.02 -4.60 -4.41
N VAL A 50 11.44 -3.89 -5.38
CA VAL A 50 11.03 -2.49 -5.21
C VAL A 50 9.78 -2.14 -5.99
N SER A 51 8.90 -1.34 -5.37
CA SER A 51 7.79 -0.70 -6.08
C SER A 51 8.32 0.55 -6.80
N THR A 52 8.08 0.63 -8.12
CA THR A 52 8.59 1.72 -8.96
C THR A 52 7.51 2.67 -9.48
N ARG A 53 6.25 2.29 -9.33
CA ARG A 53 5.10 3.05 -9.86
C ARG A 53 3.80 2.65 -9.13
N PRO A 54 2.75 3.48 -9.15
CA PRO A 54 1.47 3.15 -8.52
C PRO A 54 0.79 1.91 -9.09
N ARG A 55 0.68 1.81 -10.42
CA ARG A 55 -0.01 0.72 -11.14
C ARG A 55 0.85 0.19 -12.29
N ALA A 56 0.61 -1.04 -12.70
CA ALA A 56 1.32 -1.68 -13.81
C ALA A 56 0.71 -1.29 -15.18
N VAL A 57 0.45 0.00 -15.40
CA VAL A 57 -0.07 0.55 -16.65
C VAL A 57 0.84 1.63 -17.19
N GLU A 58 0.80 1.84 -18.50
CA GLU A 58 1.57 2.88 -19.16
C GLU A 58 1.22 4.27 -18.60
N GLY A 59 2.22 5.14 -18.44
CA GLY A 59 2.05 6.47 -17.86
C GLY A 59 1.81 6.52 -16.35
N SER A 60 1.73 5.38 -15.67
CA SER A 60 1.61 5.35 -14.21
C SER A 60 2.93 5.81 -13.57
N TYR A 61 2.93 7.01 -13.00
CA TYR A 61 4.10 7.65 -12.41
C TYR A 61 3.74 8.40 -11.14
N MET A 62 4.62 8.34 -10.15
CA MET A 62 4.54 9.15 -8.93
C MET A 62 5.95 9.39 -8.38
N PRO A 63 6.38 10.65 -8.17
CA PRO A 63 7.77 10.99 -7.80
C PRO A 63 8.29 10.28 -6.55
N CYS A 64 7.44 10.03 -5.54
CA CYS A 64 7.88 9.41 -4.28
C CYS A 64 8.50 8.00 -4.46
N PHE A 65 8.18 7.29 -5.55
CA PHE A 65 8.81 5.99 -5.83
C PHE A 65 10.28 6.09 -6.24
N LEU A 66 10.71 7.25 -6.76
CA LEU A 66 12.09 7.43 -7.25
C LEU A 66 13.15 7.22 -6.16
N ALA A 67 12.86 7.60 -4.91
CA ALA A 67 13.80 7.39 -3.79
C ALA A 67 14.08 5.89 -3.58
N GLY A 68 13.02 5.08 -3.46
CA GLY A 68 13.15 3.64 -3.30
C GLY A 68 13.79 2.96 -4.50
N GLU A 69 13.38 3.34 -5.71
CA GLU A 69 13.91 2.78 -6.95
C GLU A 69 15.41 3.08 -7.10
N SER A 70 15.84 4.31 -6.85
CA SER A 70 17.26 4.71 -6.93
C SER A 70 18.13 3.88 -5.99
N VAL A 71 17.72 3.75 -4.73
CA VAL A 71 18.47 2.98 -3.74
C VAL A 71 18.49 1.50 -4.09
N ALA A 72 17.35 0.93 -4.49
CA ALA A 72 17.24 -0.48 -4.85
C ALA A 72 18.11 -0.85 -6.06
N ARG A 73 18.11 -0.02 -7.11
CA ARG A 73 18.98 -0.21 -8.29
C ARG A 73 20.45 -0.15 -7.94
N SER A 74 20.84 0.86 -7.14
CA SER A 74 22.23 1.02 -6.70
C SER A 74 22.68 -0.16 -5.84
N ALA A 75 21.88 -0.57 -4.87
CA ALA A 75 22.19 -1.69 -4.00
C ALA A 75 22.26 -3.02 -4.77
N ALA A 76 21.31 -3.29 -5.66
CA ALA A 76 21.32 -4.51 -6.47
C ALA A 76 22.57 -4.60 -7.36
N HIS A 77 22.97 -3.49 -7.95
CA HIS A 77 24.19 -3.43 -8.76
C HIS A 77 25.45 -3.69 -7.93
N LEU A 78 25.61 -2.98 -6.79
CA LEU A 78 26.78 -3.11 -5.91
C LEU A 78 26.89 -4.50 -5.29
N LEU A 79 25.76 -5.12 -4.95
CA LEU A 79 25.72 -6.46 -4.35
C LEU A 79 25.71 -7.58 -5.39
N SER A 80 25.61 -7.25 -6.68
CA SER A 80 25.51 -8.22 -7.79
C SER A 80 24.36 -9.21 -7.62
N VAL A 81 23.19 -8.73 -7.17
CA VAL A 81 21.99 -9.53 -6.93
C VAL A 81 20.82 -9.14 -7.87
N PRO A 82 19.89 -10.04 -8.15
CA PRO A 82 18.72 -9.74 -8.95
C PRO A 82 17.87 -8.60 -8.36
N LEU A 83 17.38 -7.72 -9.23
CA LEU A 83 16.40 -6.68 -8.90
C LEU A 83 15.05 -7.03 -9.53
N PHE A 84 14.01 -7.07 -8.69
CA PHE A 84 12.63 -7.26 -9.11
C PHE A 84 11.85 -5.95 -8.94
N THR A 85 11.26 -5.46 -10.01
CA THR A 85 10.46 -4.23 -10.00
C THR A 85 8.98 -4.58 -10.12
N VAL A 86 8.16 -3.98 -9.27
CA VAL A 86 6.70 -4.19 -9.24
C VAL A 86 5.98 -2.85 -9.20
N SER A 87 4.68 -2.83 -9.48
CA SER A 87 3.85 -1.68 -9.10
C SER A 87 3.44 -1.77 -7.63
N HIS A 88 3.08 -0.63 -7.05
CA HIS A 88 2.59 -0.58 -5.67
C HIS A 88 1.30 -1.41 -5.49
N GLN A 89 0.41 -1.35 -6.48
CA GLN A 89 -0.82 -2.15 -6.50
C GLN A 89 -0.53 -3.67 -6.49
N GLN A 90 0.42 -4.14 -7.32
CA GLN A 90 0.86 -5.54 -7.31
C GLN A 90 1.43 -5.94 -5.95
N GLY A 91 2.22 -5.06 -5.34
CA GLY A 91 2.75 -5.25 -3.99
C GLY A 91 1.66 -5.40 -2.92
N HIS A 92 0.60 -4.58 -2.98
CA HIS A 92 -0.55 -4.69 -2.07
C HIS A 92 -1.30 -6.02 -2.24
N ILE A 93 -1.55 -6.45 -3.46
CA ILE A 93 -2.24 -7.73 -3.74
C ILE A 93 -1.41 -8.90 -3.20
N ALA A 94 -0.11 -8.93 -3.51
CA ALA A 94 0.79 -9.97 -3.03
C ALA A 94 0.92 -9.99 -1.50
N ALA A 95 1.01 -8.82 -0.87
CA ALA A 95 1.08 -8.70 0.59
C ALA A 95 -0.21 -9.18 1.27
N ALA A 96 -1.37 -8.87 0.69
CA ALA A 96 -2.67 -9.33 1.20
C ALA A 96 -2.80 -10.85 1.10
N ALA A 97 -2.44 -11.44 -0.05
CA ALA A 97 -2.45 -12.88 -0.26
C ALA A 97 -1.50 -13.61 0.72
N LEU A 98 -0.31 -13.04 0.93
CA LEU A 98 0.68 -13.56 1.88
C LEU A 98 0.18 -13.50 3.32
N SER A 99 -0.37 -12.36 3.77
CA SER A 99 -0.91 -12.19 5.13
C SER A 99 -2.08 -13.12 5.42
N ALA A 100 -2.87 -13.43 4.39
CA ALA A 100 -3.97 -14.39 4.48
C ALA A 100 -3.52 -15.86 4.43
N GLY A 101 -2.23 -16.15 4.17
CA GLY A 101 -1.72 -17.51 3.93
C GLY A 101 -2.28 -18.12 2.63
N LYS A 102 -2.60 -17.29 1.64
CA LYS A 102 -3.26 -17.64 0.38
C LYS A 102 -2.43 -17.22 -0.84
N LEU A 103 -1.15 -17.47 -0.82
CA LEU A 103 -0.27 -17.18 -1.97
C LEU A 103 -0.68 -17.92 -3.24
N ASP A 104 -1.33 -19.08 -3.11
CA ASP A 104 -1.90 -19.86 -4.19
C ASP A 104 -2.92 -19.09 -5.04
N LEU A 105 -3.55 -18.06 -4.48
CA LEU A 105 -4.42 -17.17 -5.26
C LEU A 105 -3.68 -16.45 -6.39
N LEU A 106 -2.39 -16.15 -6.21
CA LEU A 106 -1.59 -15.43 -7.20
C LEU A 106 -1.31 -16.25 -8.47
N ASP A 107 -1.45 -17.57 -8.40
CA ASP A 107 -1.31 -18.48 -9.55
C ASP A 107 -2.61 -18.60 -10.37
N GLY A 108 -3.70 -18.00 -9.89
CA GLY A 108 -5.04 -18.12 -10.46
C GLY A 108 -5.63 -16.79 -10.93
N GLU A 109 -6.97 -16.75 -10.89
CA GLU A 109 -7.79 -15.60 -11.27
C GLU A 109 -8.81 -15.34 -10.15
N PHE A 110 -8.92 -14.09 -9.70
CA PHE A 110 -9.81 -13.70 -8.61
C PHE A 110 -10.20 -12.22 -8.65
N LEU A 111 -11.17 -11.85 -7.83
CA LEU A 111 -11.56 -10.46 -7.62
C LEU A 111 -10.97 -9.95 -6.31
N ALA A 112 -10.46 -8.72 -6.33
CA ALA A 112 -9.91 -8.06 -5.15
C ALA A 112 -10.49 -6.66 -4.98
N TRP A 113 -10.88 -6.31 -3.75
CA TRP A 113 -11.12 -4.92 -3.38
C TRP A 113 -9.79 -4.23 -3.04
N HIS A 114 -9.48 -3.17 -3.76
CA HIS A 114 -8.36 -2.29 -3.46
C HIS A 114 -8.89 -1.03 -2.79
N LEU A 115 -8.82 -0.99 -1.46
CA LEU A 115 -9.36 0.09 -0.63
C LEU A 115 -8.22 0.86 0.04
N SER A 116 -8.21 2.18 -0.11
CA SER A 116 -7.24 3.08 0.53
C SER A 116 -7.86 4.44 0.82
N GLY A 117 -7.06 5.37 1.35
CA GLY A 117 -7.46 6.78 1.53
C GLY A 117 -7.85 7.49 0.23
N GLY A 118 -7.30 7.09 -0.90
CA GLY A 118 -7.57 7.71 -2.21
C GLY A 118 -8.18 6.77 -3.23
N THR A 119 -8.40 5.49 -2.90
CA THR A 119 -8.79 4.46 -3.85
C THR A 119 -9.88 3.57 -3.28
N SER A 120 -10.91 3.30 -4.10
CA SER A 120 -11.89 2.25 -3.85
C SER A 120 -12.23 1.62 -5.19
N GLU A 121 -11.54 0.53 -5.50
CA GLU A 121 -11.59 -0.15 -6.78
C GLU A 121 -11.86 -1.63 -6.61
N LEU A 122 -12.65 -2.19 -7.50
CA LEU A 122 -12.78 -3.63 -7.70
C LEU A 122 -11.83 -4.02 -8.84
N LEU A 123 -10.91 -4.88 -8.52
CA LEU A 123 -9.88 -5.37 -9.44
C LEU A 123 -10.21 -6.80 -9.86
N HIS A 124 -10.09 -7.07 -11.13
CA HIS A 124 -9.91 -8.41 -11.65
C HIS A 124 -8.41 -8.70 -11.71
N VAL A 125 -7.98 -9.71 -10.99
CA VAL A 125 -6.57 -10.09 -10.83
C VAL A 125 -6.36 -11.46 -11.46
N LYS A 126 -5.33 -11.59 -12.27
CA LYS A 126 -4.88 -12.87 -12.83
C LYS A 126 -3.36 -12.94 -12.80
N CYS A 127 -2.81 -14.16 -12.88
CA CYS A 127 -1.38 -14.35 -13.02
C CYS A 127 -0.91 -13.82 -14.38
N GLY A 128 -0.01 -12.85 -14.38
CA GLY A 128 0.61 -12.31 -15.58
C GLY A 128 1.67 -13.26 -16.17
N ALA A 129 2.08 -13.00 -17.41
CA ALA A 129 3.10 -13.80 -18.08
C ALA A 129 4.47 -13.75 -17.40
N ASP A 130 4.73 -12.71 -16.62
CA ASP A 130 5.94 -12.50 -15.80
C ASP A 130 5.83 -13.10 -14.38
N GLY A 131 4.70 -13.77 -14.06
CA GLY A 131 4.41 -14.31 -12.73
C GLY A 131 3.97 -13.28 -11.70
N LEU A 132 3.74 -12.03 -12.12
CA LEU A 132 3.22 -10.97 -11.24
C LEU A 132 1.70 -10.85 -11.41
N PRO A 133 0.98 -10.35 -10.38
CA PRO A 133 -0.44 -10.06 -10.51
C PRO A 133 -0.72 -9.01 -11.60
N ASP A 134 -1.46 -9.40 -12.64
CA ASP A 134 -2.00 -8.49 -13.65
C ASP A 134 -3.37 -8.01 -13.15
N CYS A 135 -3.48 -6.70 -12.88
CA CYS A 135 -4.64 -6.11 -12.21
C CYS A 135 -5.41 -5.21 -13.18
N THR A 136 -6.61 -5.60 -13.52
CA THR A 136 -7.53 -4.79 -14.33
C THR A 136 -8.63 -4.20 -13.45
N CYS A 137 -8.78 -2.87 -13.44
CA CYS A 137 -9.89 -2.23 -12.74
C CYS A 137 -11.20 -2.46 -13.50
N ILE A 138 -12.16 -3.12 -12.87
CA ILE A 138 -13.48 -3.43 -13.46
C ILE A 138 -14.62 -2.67 -12.80
N GLY A 139 -14.34 -1.93 -11.74
CA GLY A 139 -15.32 -1.10 -11.02
C GLY A 139 -14.65 -0.25 -9.96
N GLY A 140 -15.34 0.77 -9.48
CA GLY A 140 -14.82 1.63 -8.44
C GLY A 140 -15.79 2.72 -8.04
N THR A 141 -15.44 3.48 -7.00
CA THR A 141 -16.24 4.63 -6.61
C THR A 141 -16.13 5.75 -7.65
N THR A 142 -17.23 6.45 -7.85
CA THR A 142 -17.29 7.65 -8.70
C THR A 142 -17.26 8.93 -7.87
N ASP A 143 -17.19 8.83 -6.55
CA ASP A 143 -17.20 9.97 -5.62
C ASP A 143 -16.09 9.77 -4.57
N LEU A 144 -16.42 9.40 -3.34
CA LEU A 144 -15.46 9.29 -2.24
C LEU A 144 -14.83 7.90 -2.17
N ALA A 145 -13.52 7.87 -1.94
CA ALA A 145 -12.85 6.63 -1.55
C ALA A 145 -13.24 6.22 -0.11
N ALA A 146 -13.26 4.93 0.16
CA ALA A 146 -13.65 4.36 1.45
C ALA A 146 -12.86 4.96 2.63
N GLY A 147 -11.54 5.13 2.49
CA GLY A 147 -10.72 5.75 3.52
C GLY A 147 -11.08 7.22 3.77
N GLN A 148 -11.41 7.98 2.73
CA GLN A 148 -11.89 9.36 2.90
C GLN A 148 -13.25 9.41 3.61
N LEU A 149 -14.13 8.44 3.35
CA LEU A 149 -15.40 8.35 4.08
C LEU A 149 -15.15 8.11 5.56
N LEU A 150 -14.26 7.19 5.91
CA LEU A 150 -13.87 6.91 7.29
C LEU A 150 -13.27 8.13 7.98
N ASP A 151 -12.34 8.82 7.31
CA ASP A 151 -11.69 10.02 7.87
C ASP A 151 -12.69 11.17 8.05
N ARG A 152 -13.61 11.38 7.12
CA ARG A 152 -14.67 12.39 7.25
C ARG A 152 -15.66 12.05 8.38
N ALA A 153 -16.06 10.78 8.49
CA ALA A 153 -16.92 10.33 9.58
C ALA A 153 -16.22 10.52 10.94
N GLY A 154 -14.95 10.12 11.03
CA GLY A 154 -14.15 10.31 12.24
C GLY A 154 -13.99 11.78 12.63
N ASN A 155 -13.73 12.65 11.66
CA ASN A 155 -13.67 14.10 11.91
C ASN A 155 -14.99 14.67 12.44
N LEU A 156 -16.14 14.23 11.90
CA LEU A 156 -17.47 14.62 12.42
C LEU A 156 -17.70 14.14 13.86
N LEU A 157 -17.08 13.03 14.26
CA LEU A 157 -17.11 12.49 15.61
C LEU A 157 -16.02 13.06 16.54
N GLY A 158 -15.21 14.00 16.06
CA GLY A 158 -14.12 14.61 16.82
C GLY A 158 -12.92 13.67 17.04
N LEU A 159 -12.78 12.62 16.21
CA LEU A 159 -11.65 11.68 16.29
C LEU A 159 -10.40 12.25 15.60
N PRO A 160 -9.19 11.84 16.03
CA PRO A 160 -7.95 12.31 15.43
C PRO A 160 -7.79 11.78 13.98
N PHE A 161 -7.08 12.53 13.15
CA PHE A 161 -6.67 12.09 11.82
C PHE A 161 -5.30 11.35 11.85
N PRO A 162 -5.13 10.23 11.11
CA PRO A 162 -6.14 9.48 10.35
C PRO A 162 -7.12 8.76 11.28
N SER A 163 -8.42 8.81 10.96
CA SER A 163 -9.47 8.41 11.90
C SER A 163 -9.77 6.90 11.92
N GLY A 164 -9.24 6.13 10.96
CA GLY A 164 -9.62 4.72 10.77
C GLY A 164 -9.46 3.87 12.02
N GLY A 165 -8.30 3.91 12.67
CA GLY A 165 -8.05 3.12 13.89
C GLY A 165 -8.92 3.53 15.09
N ALA A 166 -9.13 4.84 15.27
CA ALA A 166 -9.98 5.36 16.34
C ALA A 166 -11.47 5.02 16.10
N LEU A 167 -11.90 5.08 14.83
CA LEU A 167 -13.25 4.72 14.43
C LEU A 167 -13.51 3.21 14.60
N ASP A 168 -12.54 2.37 14.27
CA ASP A 168 -12.60 0.92 14.47
C ASP A 168 -12.72 0.57 15.96
N ALA A 169 -11.88 1.18 16.81
CA ALA A 169 -11.96 1.00 18.24
C ALA A 169 -13.31 1.45 18.82
N LEU A 170 -13.87 2.55 18.33
CA LEU A 170 -15.20 3.02 18.72
C LEU A 170 -16.29 2.04 18.27
N ALA A 171 -16.21 1.51 17.07
CA ALA A 171 -17.16 0.55 16.52
C ALA A 171 -17.19 -0.75 17.33
N LEU A 172 -16.05 -1.21 17.86
CA LEU A 172 -15.98 -2.39 18.72
C LEU A 172 -16.69 -2.23 20.06
N THR A 173 -16.95 -0.99 20.50
CA THR A 173 -17.71 -0.69 21.75
C THR A 173 -19.21 -0.55 21.51
N ALA A 174 -19.63 -0.51 20.25
CA ALA A 174 -21.04 -0.34 19.90
C ALA A 174 -21.81 -1.64 20.15
N GLU A 175 -22.97 -1.53 20.79
CA GLU A 175 -23.91 -2.65 20.83
C GLU A 175 -24.47 -2.90 19.42
N PRO A 176 -24.64 -4.16 19.01
CA PRO A 176 -25.18 -4.48 17.69
C PRO A 176 -26.67 -4.10 17.63
N GLU A 177 -26.94 -2.85 17.30
CA GLU A 177 -28.29 -2.41 16.96
C GLU A 177 -28.67 -2.89 15.55
N LYS A 178 -29.98 -2.88 15.27
CA LYS A 178 -30.54 -3.25 13.96
C LYS A 178 -29.81 -2.48 12.85
N GLY A 179 -29.00 -3.18 12.09
CA GLY A 179 -28.09 -2.60 11.11
C GLY A 179 -28.79 -1.64 10.16
N PHE A 180 -28.13 -0.52 9.91
CA PHE A 180 -28.51 0.43 8.85
C PHE A 180 -28.59 -0.32 7.52
N LYS A 181 -29.75 -0.28 6.86
CA LYS A 181 -29.91 -0.78 5.50
C LYS A 181 -29.77 0.40 4.54
N PRO A 182 -28.63 0.54 3.84
CA PRO A 182 -28.50 1.59 2.83
C PRO A 182 -29.57 1.36 1.74
N LYS A 183 -30.18 2.45 1.27
CA LYS A 183 -30.98 2.40 0.05
C LYS A 183 -30.02 2.29 -1.12
N VAL A 184 -30.07 1.20 -1.85
CA VAL A 184 -29.37 0.99 -3.12
C VAL A 184 -30.22 1.54 -4.24
#